data_5399ecf08ab1a1c6079119e6147c1a28
#
_entry.id   5399ecf08ab1a1c6079119e6147c1a28
#
_cell.length_a   1.000
_cell.length_b   1.000
_cell.length_c   1.000
_cell.angle_alpha   90.00
_cell.angle_beta   90.00
_cell.angle_gamma   90.00
#
_symmetry.space_group_name_H-M   'P 1'
#
loop_
_entity.id
_entity.type
_entity.pdbx_description
1 polymer ?
#
loop_
_entity_poly.entity_id
_entity_poly.type
_entity_poly.pdbx_seq_one_letter_code
_entity_poly.pdbx_strand_id
1 'polypeptide(L)'
;MAATTTTTRIEEADALQSLEERIVRAVDLVAQLRQERDAAARANDELKAENTRLSEELDALQSERKQVRSRIEKLLGQMDTLAS
;
A
#
# COMPACT_ATOMS: atom_id res chain seq x y z
N MET A 1 20.02 -58.69 9.45
CA MET A 1 19.09 -57.93 10.27
C MET A 1 19.63 -56.59 10.73
N ALA A 2 20.88 -56.52 11.20
CA ALA A 2 21.46 -55.23 11.64
C ALA A 2 21.57 -54.21 10.51
N ALA A 3 21.90 -54.63 9.31
CA ALA A 3 22.00 -53.72 8.14
C ALA A 3 20.63 -53.12 7.75
N THR A 4 19.57 -53.89 7.82
CA THR A 4 18.20 -53.42 7.52
C THR A 4 17.73 -52.37 8.54
N THR A 5 17.98 -52.62 9.84
CA THR A 5 17.66 -51.67 10.91
C THR A 5 18.44 -50.35 10.77
N THR A 6 19.73 -50.43 10.41
CA THR A 6 20.57 -49.25 10.19
C THR A 6 20.08 -48.44 8.98
N THR A 7 19.69 -49.11 7.88
CA THR A 7 19.16 -48.45 6.71
C THR A 7 17.83 -47.72 7.02
N THR A 8 16.92 -48.36 7.78
CA THR A 8 15.66 -47.74 8.20
C THR A 8 15.92 -46.52 9.07
N ARG A 9 16.86 -46.54 9.98
CA ARG A 9 17.24 -45.38 10.82
C ARG A 9 17.79 -44.22 9.99
N ILE A 10 18.61 -44.52 8.98
CA ILE A 10 19.13 -43.50 8.07
C ILE A 10 17.99 -42.84 7.27
N GLU A 11 17.05 -43.63 6.77
CA GLU A 11 15.88 -43.12 6.04
C GLU A 11 15.00 -42.28 6.93
N GLU A 12 14.76 -42.67 8.18
CA GLU A 12 14.01 -41.89 9.16
C GLU A 12 14.71 -40.57 9.50
N ALA A 13 16.04 -40.60 9.67
CA ALA A 13 16.83 -39.40 9.93
C ALA A 13 16.75 -38.42 8.75
N ASP A 14 16.87 -38.94 7.51
CA ASP A 14 16.73 -38.10 6.31
C ASP A 14 15.34 -37.52 6.16
N ALA A 15 14.31 -38.30 6.50
CA ALA A 15 12.94 -37.84 6.47
C ALA A 15 12.69 -36.70 7.48
N LEU A 16 13.23 -36.85 8.71
CA LEU A 16 13.14 -35.82 9.75
C LEU A 16 13.89 -34.56 9.36
N GLN A 17 15.10 -34.72 8.80
CA GLN A 17 15.86 -33.57 8.33
C GLN A 17 15.14 -32.81 7.20
N SER A 18 14.57 -33.54 6.26
CA SER A 18 13.76 -32.94 5.20
C SER A 18 12.56 -32.18 5.75
N LEU A 19 11.88 -32.74 6.75
CA LEU A 19 10.77 -32.10 7.42
C LEU A 19 11.20 -30.82 8.15
N GLU A 20 12.31 -30.87 8.87
CA GLU A 20 12.87 -29.70 9.55
C GLU A 20 13.19 -28.59 8.57
N GLU A 21 13.80 -28.90 7.43
CA GLU A 21 14.08 -27.92 6.38
C GLU A 21 12.82 -27.28 5.81
N ARG A 22 11.76 -28.08 5.64
CA ARG A 22 10.46 -27.58 5.19
C ARG A 22 9.84 -26.65 6.21
N ILE A 23 9.95 -26.98 7.49
CA ILE A 23 9.43 -26.13 8.57
C ILE A 23 10.17 -24.80 8.61
N VAL A 24 11.49 -24.82 8.53
CA VAL A 24 12.30 -23.58 8.49
C VAL A 24 11.90 -22.71 7.31
N ARG A 25 11.77 -23.29 6.12
CA ARG A 25 11.34 -22.54 4.92
C ARG A 25 9.95 -21.97 5.08
N ALA A 26 9.03 -22.72 5.67
CA ALA A 26 7.68 -22.26 5.92
C ALA A 26 7.64 -21.09 6.90
N VAL A 27 8.41 -21.17 7.98
CA VAL A 27 8.54 -20.09 8.97
C VAL A 27 9.13 -18.84 8.33
N ASP A 28 10.19 -18.99 7.54
CA ASP A 28 10.82 -17.88 6.84
C ASP A 28 9.85 -17.22 5.85
N LEU A 29 9.09 -18.03 5.12
CA LEU A 29 8.08 -17.52 4.19
C LEU A 29 6.99 -16.78 4.91
N VAL A 30 6.49 -17.29 6.03
CA VAL A 30 5.47 -16.59 6.84
C VAL A 30 6.01 -15.26 7.34
N ALA A 31 7.26 -15.23 7.82
CA ALA A 31 7.90 -13.99 8.28
C ALA A 31 7.99 -12.96 7.14
N GLN A 32 8.41 -13.41 5.96
CA GLN A 32 8.50 -12.56 4.78
C GLN A 32 7.13 -12.02 4.36
N LEU A 33 6.12 -12.88 4.32
CA LEU A 33 4.75 -12.48 3.95
C LEU A 33 4.16 -11.49 4.95
N ARG A 34 4.45 -11.64 6.23
CA ARG A 34 4.03 -10.68 7.25
C ARG A 34 4.67 -9.31 7.04
N GLN A 35 5.96 -9.27 6.72
CA GLN A 35 6.66 -8.02 6.42
C GLN A 35 6.08 -7.35 5.18
N GLU A 36 5.81 -8.11 4.13
CA GLU A 36 5.19 -7.59 2.90
C GLU A 36 3.78 -7.07 3.17
N ARG A 37 3.01 -7.78 3.96
CA ARG A 37 1.68 -7.36 4.37
C ARG A 37 1.72 -6.04 5.14
N ASP A 38 2.61 -5.93 6.11
CA ASP A 38 2.73 -4.72 6.94
C ASP A 38 3.21 -3.54 6.11
N ALA A 39 4.15 -3.76 5.20
CA ALA A 39 4.61 -2.73 4.27
C ALA A 39 3.49 -2.27 3.33
N ALA A 40 2.70 -3.22 2.81
CA ALA A 40 1.56 -2.90 1.96
C ALA A 40 0.47 -2.12 2.72
N ALA A 41 0.21 -2.48 3.97
CA ALA A 41 -0.75 -1.77 4.82
C ALA A 41 -0.30 -0.33 5.07
N ARG A 42 0.98 -0.11 5.36
CA ARG A 42 1.54 1.25 5.54
C ARG A 42 1.45 2.06 4.26
N ALA A 43 1.83 1.47 3.13
CA ALA A 43 1.73 2.14 1.83
C ALA A 43 0.30 2.51 1.50
N ASN A 44 -0.66 1.64 1.82
CA ASN A 44 -2.07 1.91 1.62
C ASN A 44 -2.57 3.07 2.48
N ASP A 45 -2.16 3.13 3.75
CA ASP A 45 -2.52 4.23 4.65
C ASP A 45 -1.92 5.55 4.17
N GLU A 46 -0.66 5.54 3.71
CA GLU A 46 0.00 6.73 3.14
C GLU A 46 -0.73 7.21 1.87
N LEU A 47 -1.12 6.29 1.00
CA LEU A 47 -1.85 6.63 -0.23
C LEU A 47 -3.23 7.19 0.09
N LYS A 48 -3.92 6.66 1.08
CA LYS A 48 -5.22 7.20 1.52
C LYS A 48 -5.08 8.62 2.06
N ALA A 49 -4.06 8.87 2.87
CA ALA A 49 -3.77 10.20 3.39
C ALA A 49 -3.46 11.18 2.27
N GLU A 50 -2.64 10.75 1.30
CA GLU A 50 -2.30 11.56 0.13
C GLU A 50 -3.53 11.85 -0.73
N ASN A 51 -4.40 10.87 -0.94
CA ASN A 51 -5.64 11.06 -1.68
C ASN A 51 -6.56 12.08 -0.99
N THR A 52 -6.68 12.01 0.33
CA THR A 52 -7.45 12.98 1.10
C THR A 52 -6.88 14.37 0.94
N ARG A 53 -5.56 14.52 1.06
CA ARG A 53 -4.86 15.79 0.89
C ARG A 53 -5.09 16.37 -0.50
N LEU A 54 -4.96 15.55 -1.53
CA LEU A 54 -5.18 15.99 -2.91
C LEU A 54 -6.63 16.38 -3.18
N SER A 55 -7.59 15.67 -2.62
CA SER A 55 -9.00 16.01 -2.74
C SER A 55 -9.31 17.35 -2.09
N GLU A 56 -8.77 17.62 -0.91
CA GLU A 56 -8.94 18.89 -0.21
C GLU A 56 -8.30 20.04 -0.98
N GLU A 57 -7.11 19.80 -1.52
CA GLU A 57 -6.39 20.77 -2.33
C GLU A 57 -7.15 21.09 -3.62
N LEU A 58 -7.72 20.08 -4.26
CA LEU A 58 -8.54 20.25 -5.45
C LEU A 58 -9.80 21.07 -5.15
N ASP A 59 -10.48 20.79 -4.05
CA ASP A 59 -11.66 21.53 -3.62
C ASP A 59 -11.33 22.99 -3.34
N ALA A 60 -10.20 23.25 -2.68
CA ALA A 60 -9.75 24.61 -2.41
C ALA A 60 -9.47 25.38 -3.71
N LEU A 61 -8.79 24.75 -4.66
CA LEU A 61 -8.49 25.34 -5.97
C LEU A 61 -9.75 25.63 -6.78
N GLN A 62 -10.73 24.74 -6.75
CA GLN A 62 -12.01 24.95 -7.41
C GLN A 62 -12.77 26.12 -6.78
N SER A 63 -12.74 26.23 -5.46
CA SER A 63 -13.35 27.33 -4.73
C SER A 63 -12.70 28.67 -5.11
N GLU A 64 -11.37 28.72 -5.10
CA GLU A 64 -10.61 29.90 -5.52
C GLU A 64 -10.95 30.31 -6.95
N ARG A 65 -11.01 29.34 -7.85
CA ARG A 65 -11.37 29.57 -9.25
C ARG A 65 -12.74 30.20 -9.39
N LYS A 66 -13.72 29.72 -8.64
CA LYS A 66 -15.08 30.29 -8.63
C LYS A 66 -15.08 31.73 -8.12
N GLN A 67 -14.32 31.99 -7.05
CA GLN A 67 -14.21 33.34 -6.50
C GLN A 67 -13.57 34.31 -7.48
N VAL A 68 -12.49 33.89 -8.14
CA VAL A 68 -11.83 34.73 -9.16
C VAL A 68 -12.74 34.99 -10.33
N ARG A 69 -13.44 33.97 -10.82
CA ARG A 69 -14.41 34.11 -11.89
C ARG A 69 -15.53 35.12 -11.53
N SER A 70 -16.07 34.99 -10.33
CA SER A 70 -17.12 35.90 -9.83
C SER A 70 -16.62 37.32 -9.75
N ARG A 71 -15.37 37.54 -9.31
CA ARG A 71 -14.77 38.89 -9.29
C ARG A 71 -14.62 39.47 -10.68
N ILE A 72 -14.14 38.66 -11.62
CA ILE A 72 -13.97 39.08 -13.01
C ILE A 72 -15.33 39.48 -13.61
N GLU A 73 -16.35 38.68 -13.41
CA GLU A 73 -17.70 38.95 -13.89
C GLU A 73 -18.26 40.26 -13.29
N LYS A 74 -18.05 40.49 -12.01
CA LYS A 74 -18.41 41.74 -11.34
C LYS A 74 -17.69 42.93 -11.94
N LEU A 75 -16.39 42.84 -12.13
CA LEU A 75 -15.59 43.93 -12.71
C LEU A 75 -16.00 44.24 -14.14
N LEU A 76 -16.26 43.21 -14.94
CA LEU A 76 -16.77 43.39 -16.32
C LEU A 76 -18.13 44.06 -16.33
N GLY A 77 -19.03 43.67 -15.44
CA GLY A 77 -20.32 44.29 -15.29
C GLY A 77 -20.21 45.76 -14.90
N GLN A 78 -19.33 46.12 -13.98
CA GLN A 78 -19.05 47.50 -13.60
C GLN A 78 -18.50 48.31 -14.75
N MET A 79 -17.57 47.74 -15.52
CA MET A 79 -17.04 48.39 -16.72
C MET A 79 -18.12 48.65 -17.76
N ASP A 80 -19.01 47.72 -18.01
CA ASP A 80 -20.11 47.86 -18.93
C ASP A 80 -21.07 48.97 -18.48
N THR A 81 -21.34 49.06 -17.19
CA THR A 81 -22.16 50.11 -16.60
C THR A 81 -21.53 51.49 -16.81
N LEU A 82 -20.22 51.61 -16.63
CA LEU A 82 -19.47 52.85 -16.82
C LEU A 82 -19.41 53.26 -18.30
N ALA A 83 -19.36 52.29 -19.20
CA ALA A 83 -19.29 52.53 -20.64
C ALA A 83 -20.64 52.96 -21.26
N SER A 84 -21.72 52.61 -20.60
CA SER A 84 -23.06 53.00 -21.05
C SER A 84 -23.45 54.35 -20.46
#